data_f02ea6fc07e1aa9812d8272a317891fb
#
_entry.id   f02ea6fc07e1aa9812d8272a317891fb
#
_cell.length_a   1.000
_cell.length_b   1.000
_cell.length_c   1.000
_cell.angle_alpha   90.00
_cell.angle_beta   90.00
_cell.angle_gamma   90.00
#
_symmetry.space_group_name_H-M   'P 1'
#
loop_
_entity.id
_entity.type
_entity.pdbx_description
1 polymer ?
#
loop_
_entity_poly.entity_id
_entity_poly.type
_entity_poly.pdbx_seq_one_letter_code
_entity_poly.pdbx_strand_id
1 'polypeptide(L)'
;EIEIEAFLKSYLEKPDRFNSICDDHILNFYDTKKSMKLSDDEYNNLTIFFMQYNDNLDKTQNEEKLSSSIDEEIILKKAKDENKQIIVYATSNSCFFCKKMDREVLSKSDIKTKIDNNYIYLVNDMDKSRLPFELEKVYKKITPTFFIVSKEGKFIKQYPGSWTKKDFDEILEENIK
;
A
#
# COMPACT_ATOMS: atom_id res chain seq x y z
N GLU A 1 0.01 -27.92 6.63
CA GLU A 1 1.01 -28.15 5.56
C GLU A 1 0.42 -28.88 4.36
N ILE A 2 -0.15 -30.07 4.53
CA ILE A 2 -0.73 -30.91 3.47
C ILE A 2 -1.84 -30.16 2.68
N GLU A 3 -2.67 -29.37 3.34
CA GLU A 3 -3.74 -28.61 2.70
C GLU A 3 -3.21 -27.47 1.81
N ILE A 4 -2.14 -26.80 2.24
CA ILE A 4 -1.53 -25.69 1.47
C ILE A 4 -0.82 -26.24 0.24
N GLU A 5 -0.09 -27.33 0.36
CA GLU A 5 0.57 -27.99 -0.76
C GLU A 5 -0.44 -28.47 -1.81
N ALA A 6 -1.50 -29.15 -1.36
CA ALA A 6 -2.57 -29.61 -2.24
C ALA A 6 -3.27 -28.45 -2.97
N PHE A 7 -3.50 -27.33 -2.27
CA PHE A 7 -4.05 -26.12 -2.85
C PHE A 7 -3.10 -25.51 -3.91
N LEU A 8 -1.82 -25.32 -3.57
CA LEU A 8 -0.84 -24.77 -4.50
C LEU A 8 -0.68 -25.64 -5.76
N LYS A 9 -0.63 -26.94 -5.60
CA LYS A 9 -0.56 -27.90 -6.70
C LYS A 9 -1.79 -27.79 -7.60
N SER A 10 -2.97 -27.87 -7.03
CA SER A 10 -4.24 -27.76 -7.77
C SER A 10 -4.36 -26.41 -8.51
N TYR A 11 -4.02 -25.30 -7.84
CA TYR A 11 -4.14 -23.97 -8.43
C TYR A 11 -3.09 -23.70 -9.53
N LEU A 12 -1.86 -24.14 -9.35
CA LEU A 12 -0.80 -23.92 -10.35
C LEU A 12 -0.95 -24.81 -11.58
N GLU A 13 -1.42 -26.06 -11.42
CA GLU A 13 -1.66 -26.97 -12.54
C GLU A 13 -2.88 -26.59 -13.37
N LYS A 14 -3.94 -26.10 -12.71
CA LYS A 14 -5.18 -25.65 -13.36
C LYS A 14 -5.66 -24.32 -12.76
N PRO A 15 -4.99 -23.23 -13.12
CA PRO A 15 -5.42 -21.91 -12.65
C PRO A 15 -6.83 -21.62 -13.16
N ASP A 16 -7.77 -21.49 -12.24
CA ASP A 16 -9.15 -21.18 -12.54
C ASP A 16 -9.62 -20.03 -11.62
N ARG A 17 -10.56 -19.24 -12.11
CA ARG A 17 -11.18 -18.17 -11.31
C ARG A 17 -11.87 -18.72 -10.06
N PHE A 18 -12.49 -19.88 -10.15
CA PHE A 18 -13.17 -20.53 -9.03
C PHE A 18 -12.23 -21.10 -7.97
N ASN A 19 -10.97 -21.36 -8.32
CA ASN A 19 -9.92 -21.82 -7.41
C ASN A 19 -9.07 -20.68 -6.87
N SER A 20 -9.35 -19.43 -7.25
CA SER A 20 -8.64 -18.26 -6.76
C SER A 20 -9.16 -17.84 -5.39
N ILE A 21 -8.25 -17.45 -4.51
CA ILE A 21 -8.56 -16.80 -3.22
C ILE A 21 -8.73 -15.28 -3.36
N CYS A 22 -8.61 -14.74 -4.58
CA CYS A 22 -8.81 -13.32 -4.84
C CYS A 22 -10.29 -12.96 -4.95
N ASP A 23 -10.64 -11.76 -4.52
CA ASP A 23 -11.99 -11.23 -4.68
C ASP A 23 -12.41 -11.13 -6.16
N ASP A 24 -13.68 -11.38 -6.45
CA ASP A 24 -14.24 -11.41 -7.82
C ASP A 24 -13.94 -10.12 -8.61
N HIS A 25 -13.92 -8.95 -7.97
CA HIS A 25 -13.62 -7.71 -8.64
C HIS A 25 -12.17 -7.64 -9.12
N ILE A 26 -11.23 -8.29 -8.43
CA ILE A 26 -9.82 -8.38 -8.83
C ILE A 26 -9.70 -9.32 -10.04
N LEU A 27 -10.42 -10.43 -10.02
CA LEU A 27 -10.43 -11.42 -11.09
C LEU A 27 -10.98 -10.88 -12.42
N ASN A 28 -11.79 -9.82 -12.39
CA ASN A 28 -12.30 -9.17 -13.58
C ASN A 28 -11.26 -8.32 -14.33
N PHE A 29 -10.17 -7.95 -13.67
CA PHE A 29 -9.09 -7.12 -14.25
C PHE A 29 -7.88 -7.93 -14.74
N TYR A 30 -7.77 -9.19 -14.33
CA TYR A 30 -6.62 -10.03 -14.64
C TYR A 30 -7.06 -11.33 -15.31
N ASP A 31 -6.34 -11.71 -16.36
CA ASP A 31 -6.48 -13.03 -16.95
C ASP A 31 -5.99 -14.10 -15.98
N THR A 32 -6.53 -15.33 -16.13
CA THR A 32 -6.00 -16.48 -15.40
C THR A 32 -4.54 -16.72 -15.72
N LYS A 33 -3.75 -17.10 -14.73
CA LYS A 33 -2.34 -17.45 -14.94
C LYS A 33 -2.23 -18.67 -15.88
N LYS A 34 -1.12 -18.75 -16.60
CA LYS A 34 -0.79 -19.95 -17.36
C LYS A 34 -0.55 -21.11 -16.40
N SER A 35 -1.01 -22.31 -16.77
CA SER A 35 -0.74 -23.51 -15.98
C SER A 35 0.76 -23.76 -15.85
N MET A 36 1.19 -24.19 -14.68
CA MET A 36 2.57 -24.50 -14.36
C MET A 36 2.61 -25.85 -13.67
N LYS A 37 3.48 -26.73 -14.18
CA LYS A 37 3.74 -28.02 -13.54
C LYS A 37 5.11 -27.95 -12.90
N LEU A 38 5.16 -28.19 -11.61
CA LEU A 38 6.37 -28.26 -10.81
C LEU A 38 6.61 -29.73 -10.42
N SER A 39 7.84 -30.07 -10.10
CA SER A 39 8.18 -31.34 -9.45
C SER A 39 7.71 -31.35 -8.00
N ASP A 40 7.59 -32.51 -7.38
CA ASP A 40 7.20 -32.63 -5.97
C ASP A 40 8.16 -31.88 -5.04
N ASP A 41 9.47 -31.87 -5.34
CA ASP A 41 10.47 -31.10 -4.59
C ASP A 41 10.26 -29.57 -4.71
N GLU A 42 9.88 -29.09 -5.90
CA GLU A 42 9.59 -27.67 -6.11
C GLU A 42 8.31 -27.26 -5.42
N TYR A 43 7.27 -28.11 -5.39
CA TYR A 43 6.05 -27.86 -4.59
C TYR A 43 6.34 -27.80 -3.10
N ASN A 44 7.14 -28.75 -2.59
CA ASN A 44 7.54 -28.78 -1.19
C ASN A 44 8.33 -27.52 -0.82
N ASN A 45 9.31 -27.13 -1.62
CA ASN A 45 10.07 -25.90 -1.41
C ASN A 45 9.20 -24.64 -1.46
N LEU A 46 8.25 -24.59 -2.38
CA LEU A 46 7.30 -23.47 -2.48
C LEU A 46 6.39 -23.38 -1.24
N THR A 47 5.91 -24.53 -0.74
CA THR A 47 5.09 -24.61 0.47
C THR A 47 5.88 -24.15 1.70
N ILE A 48 7.11 -24.63 1.86
CA ILE A 48 8.01 -24.20 2.95
C ILE A 48 8.26 -22.70 2.89
N PHE A 49 8.56 -22.18 1.69
CA PHE A 49 8.76 -20.74 1.49
C PHE A 49 7.52 -19.93 1.87
N PHE A 50 6.34 -20.37 1.44
CA PHE A 50 5.08 -19.68 1.74
C PHE A 50 4.78 -19.66 3.24
N MET A 51 5.02 -20.78 3.94
CA MET A 51 4.84 -20.86 5.39
C MET A 51 5.85 -19.99 6.14
N GLN A 52 7.13 -20.05 5.76
CA GLN A 52 8.17 -19.22 6.37
C GLN A 52 7.94 -17.71 6.11
N TYR A 53 7.40 -17.37 4.96
CA TYR A 53 7.06 -16.00 4.63
C TYR A 53 5.94 -15.48 5.55
N ASN A 54 4.90 -16.27 5.77
CA ASN A 54 3.82 -15.90 6.69
C ASN A 54 4.30 -15.83 8.15
N ASP A 55 5.12 -16.79 8.60
CA ASP A 55 5.71 -16.78 9.94
C ASP A 55 6.63 -15.56 10.17
N ASN A 56 7.33 -15.11 9.13
CA ASN A 56 8.15 -13.91 9.19
C ASN A 56 7.30 -12.62 9.19
N LEU A 57 6.15 -12.61 8.50
CA LEU A 57 5.21 -11.49 8.59
C LEU A 57 4.65 -11.34 10.01
N ASP A 58 4.34 -12.45 10.70
CA ASP A 58 3.86 -12.41 12.08
C ASP A 58 4.96 -12.05 13.08
N LYS A 59 6.22 -12.46 12.82
CA LYS A 59 7.37 -12.13 13.68
C LYS A 59 7.87 -10.70 13.50
N THR A 60 7.74 -10.12 12.32
CA THR A 60 8.06 -8.70 12.08
C THR A 60 7.04 -7.74 12.69
N GLN A 61 5.92 -8.26 13.23
CA GLN A 61 4.98 -7.45 14.02
C GLN A 61 5.37 -7.36 15.50
N ASN A 62 6.29 -8.23 15.97
CA ASN A 62 6.84 -8.16 17.31
C ASN A 62 8.35 -7.93 17.21
N GLU A 63 8.81 -6.79 17.73
CA GLU A 63 10.20 -6.44 17.96
C GLU A 63 11.05 -5.98 16.76
N GLU A 64 10.73 -4.79 16.29
CA GLU A 64 11.66 -3.65 16.27
C GLU A 64 10.79 -2.42 16.16
N LYS A 65 10.89 -1.51 17.13
CA LYS A 65 10.46 -0.13 16.96
C LYS A 65 11.25 0.42 15.76
N LEU A 66 10.78 0.15 14.55
CA LEU A 66 11.20 0.85 13.38
C LEU A 66 10.81 2.31 13.68
N SER A 67 11.79 3.10 14.14
CA SER A 67 11.57 4.52 14.41
C SER A 67 10.94 5.09 13.14
N SER A 68 9.82 5.80 13.28
CA SER A 68 9.35 6.63 12.20
C SER A 68 10.53 7.50 11.81
N SER A 69 11.06 7.33 10.60
CA SER A 69 12.16 8.15 10.10
C SER A 69 11.72 9.61 9.89
N ILE A 70 10.48 9.89 10.19
CA ILE A 70 9.81 11.19 10.08
C ILE A 70 9.70 11.77 11.48
N ASP A 71 10.35 12.92 11.67
CA ASP A 71 10.16 13.72 12.88
C ASP A 71 8.80 14.42 12.82
N GLU A 72 7.82 13.81 13.50
CA GLU A 72 6.43 14.29 13.52
C GLU A 72 6.30 15.70 14.08
N GLU A 73 7.13 16.09 15.08
CA GLU A 73 7.07 17.42 15.68
C GLU A 73 7.48 18.49 14.67
N ILE A 74 8.54 18.25 13.90
CA ILE A 74 9.00 19.17 12.84
C ILE A 74 7.92 19.32 11.77
N ILE A 75 7.31 18.23 11.35
CA ILE A 75 6.25 18.24 10.33
C ILE A 75 5.01 18.98 10.83
N LEU A 76 4.57 18.74 12.05
CA LEU A 76 3.42 19.42 12.66
C LEU A 76 3.68 20.92 12.83
N LYS A 77 4.88 21.29 13.21
CA LYS A 77 5.27 22.70 13.29
C LYS A 77 5.16 23.35 11.91
N LYS A 78 5.77 22.73 10.88
CA LYS A 78 5.71 23.24 9.50
C LYS A 78 4.27 23.35 9.00
N ALA A 79 3.43 22.33 9.25
CA ALA A 79 2.03 22.34 8.83
C ALA A 79 1.22 23.49 9.48
N LYS A 80 1.50 23.80 10.75
CA LYS A 80 0.90 24.94 11.46
C LYS A 80 1.40 26.26 10.92
N ASP A 81 2.71 26.41 10.73
CA ASP A 81 3.34 27.67 10.28
C ASP A 81 2.87 28.03 8.85
N GLU A 82 2.72 27.03 7.97
CA GLU A 82 2.24 27.21 6.60
C GLU A 82 0.72 27.13 6.47
N ASN A 83 0.00 26.82 7.55
CA ASN A 83 -1.45 26.60 7.58
C ASN A 83 -1.93 25.55 6.55
N LYS A 84 -1.18 24.46 6.41
CA LYS A 84 -1.45 23.37 5.46
C LYS A 84 -1.86 22.09 6.17
N GLN A 85 -2.71 21.30 5.52
CA GLN A 85 -2.92 19.90 5.91
C GLN A 85 -1.73 19.04 5.48
N ILE A 86 -1.70 17.81 5.97
CA ILE A 86 -0.64 16.85 5.66
C ILE A 86 -1.23 15.73 4.80
N ILE A 87 -0.55 15.36 3.73
CA ILE A 87 -0.80 14.12 2.98
C ILE A 87 0.30 13.14 3.31
N VAL A 88 -0.06 11.96 3.80
CA VAL A 88 0.85 10.84 3.94
C VAL A 88 0.54 9.80 2.86
N TYR A 89 1.49 9.58 1.98
CA TYR A 89 1.42 8.59 0.90
C TYR A 89 2.11 7.31 1.33
N ALA A 90 1.33 6.29 1.68
CA ALA A 90 1.84 4.95 1.96
C ALA A 90 2.11 4.21 0.64
N THR A 91 3.37 3.93 0.38
CA THR A 91 3.86 3.27 -0.84
C THR A 91 4.78 2.09 -0.50
N SER A 92 5.14 1.28 -1.49
CA SER A 92 6.08 0.18 -1.39
C SER A 92 6.84 0.00 -2.69
N ASN A 93 8.09 -0.39 -2.62
CA ASN A 93 8.95 -0.59 -3.81
C ASN A 93 8.47 -1.74 -4.72
N SER A 94 7.80 -2.74 -4.16
CA SER A 94 7.24 -3.87 -4.90
C SER A 94 5.86 -3.59 -5.50
N CYS A 95 5.21 -2.49 -5.11
CA CYS A 95 3.84 -2.16 -5.47
C CYS A 95 3.73 -1.64 -6.92
N PHE A 96 3.13 -2.44 -7.79
CA PHE A 96 2.88 -2.04 -9.18
C PHE A 96 1.99 -0.80 -9.30
N PHE A 97 0.91 -0.73 -8.51
CA PHE A 97 -0.04 0.37 -8.54
C PHE A 97 0.54 1.67 -7.96
N CYS A 98 1.51 1.56 -7.04
CA CYS A 98 2.25 2.72 -6.56
C CYS A 98 3.08 3.33 -7.68
N LYS A 99 3.86 2.50 -8.40
CA LYS A 99 4.64 2.94 -9.56
C LYS A 99 3.76 3.54 -10.67
N LYS A 100 2.55 2.99 -10.86
CA LYS A 100 1.58 3.55 -11.80
C LYS A 100 1.11 4.93 -11.33
N MET A 101 0.76 5.08 -10.06
CA MET A 101 0.34 6.34 -9.46
C MET A 101 1.42 7.41 -9.57
N ASP A 102 2.68 7.06 -9.27
CA ASP A 102 3.82 7.96 -9.38
C ASP A 102 4.02 8.47 -10.81
N ARG A 103 3.95 7.56 -11.80
CA ARG A 103 4.20 7.87 -13.21
C ARG A 103 3.05 8.64 -13.86
N GLU A 104 1.81 8.27 -13.58
CA GLU A 104 0.64 8.73 -14.33
C GLU A 104 -0.08 9.90 -13.68
N VAL A 105 0.07 10.06 -12.36
CA VAL A 105 -0.64 11.08 -11.59
C VAL A 105 0.31 12.01 -10.86
N LEU A 106 1.12 11.50 -9.95
CA LEU A 106 1.96 12.30 -9.07
C LEU A 106 3.10 13.01 -9.82
N SER A 107 3.51 12.51 -11.00
CA SER A 107 4.49 13.18 -11.86
C SER A 107 3.96 14.44 -12.57
N LYS A 108 2.63 14.62 -12.62
CA LYS A 108 2.02 15.72 -13.36
C LYS A 108 2.24 17.06 -12.65
N SER A 109 2.63 18.08 -13.42
CA SER A 109 3.00 19.39 -12.87
C SER A 109 1.86 20.09 -12.12
N ASP A 110 0.65 19.98 -12.63
CA ASP A 110 -0.54 20.57 -12.01
C ASP A 110 -0.89 19.90 -10.68
N ILE A 111 -0.77 18.56 -10.59
CA ILE A 111 -0.95 17.82 -9.33
C ILE A 111 0.14 18.20 -8.32
N LYS A 112 1.40 18.24 -8.76
CA LYS A 112 2.52 18.67 -7.90
C LYS A 112 2.29 20.07 -7.35
N THR A 113 1.98 21.02 -8.21
CA THR A 113 1.72 22.41 -7.81
C THR A 113 0.57 22.51 -6.82
N LYS A 114 -0.51 21.74 -7.03
CA LYS A 114 -1.65 21.71 -6.11
C LYS A 114 -1.27 21.14 -4.75
N ILE A 115 -0.50 20.05 -4.72
CA ILE A 115 0.04 19.46 -3.48
C ILE A 115 0.95 20.47 -2.77
N ASP A 116 1.94 21.01 -3.46
CA ASP A 116 2.94 21.91 -2.88
C ASP A 116 2.31 23.18 -2.29
N ASN A 117 1.27 23.70 -2.94
CA ASN A 117 0.59 24.91 -2.47
C ASN A 117 -0.30 24.68 -1.23
N ASN A 118 -0.91 23.51 -1.10
CA ASN A 118 -1.99 23.29 -0.13
C ASN A 118 -1.65 22.26 0.96
N TYR A 119 -0.61 21.46 0.77
CA TYR A 119 -0.31 20.34 1.66
C TYR A 119 1.18 20.25 2.02
N ILE A 120 1.45 19.67 3.18
CA ILE A 120 2.75 19.08 3.48
C ILE A 120 2.70 17.62 3.01
N TYR A 121 3.51 17.27 2.03
CA TYR A 121 3.50 15.94 1.41
C TYR A 121 4.60 15.05 1.97
N LEU A 122 4.21 13.90 2.51
CA LEU A 122 5.10 12.91 3.08
C LEU A 122 4.96 11.59 2.32
N VAL A 123 6.07 11.02 1.92
CA VAL A 123 6.12 9.66 1.34
C VAL A 123 6.61 8.70 2.41
N ASN A 124 5.80 7.69 2.69
CA ASN A 124 6.13 6.63 3.65
C ASN A 124 6.28 5.30 2.93
N ASP A 125 7.51 4.79 2.89
CA ASP A 125 7.83 3.47 2.35
C ASP A 125 7.48 2.41 3.41
N MET A 126 6.40 1.67 3.17
CA MET A 126 5.89 0.64 4.08
C MET A 126 6.84 -0.54 4.26
N ASP A 127 7.81 -0.69 3.37
CA ASP A 127 8.85 -1.72 3.47
C ASP A 127 9.97 -1.31 4.47
N LYS A 128 10.02 -0.02 4.87
CA LYS A 128 11.12 0.55 5.67
C LYS A 128 10.70 1.24 6.95
N SER A 129 9.47 1.76 7.01
CA SER A 129 9.05 2.59 8.13
C SER A 129 7.58 2.41 8.48
N ARG A 130 7.26 2.66 9.76
CA ARG A 130 5.87 2.72 10.22
C ARG A 130 5.22 4.02 9.79
N LEU A 131 3.89 3.99 9.69
CA LEU A 131 3.12 5.19 9.40
C LEU A 131 3.18 6.19 10.56
N PRO A 132 3.41 7.48 10.29
CA PRO A 132 3.37 8.53 11.30
C PRO A 132 1.93 8.82 11.77
N PHE A 133 1.79 9.64 12.81
CA PHE A 133 0.50 10.14 13.33
C PHE A 133 -0.48 9.04 13.71
N GLU A 134 0.01 7.91 14.20
CA GLU A 134 -0.79 6.74 14.60
C GLU A 134 -1.69 6.19 13.47
N LEU A 135 -1.39 6.47 12.20
CA LEU A 135 -2.18 6.06 11.04
C LEU A 135 -2.25 4.54 10.87
N GLU A 136 -1.35 3.78 11.48
CA GLU A 136 -1.41 2.32 11.49
C GLU A 136 -2.73 1.78 12.07
N LYS A 137 -3.34 2.50 13.01
CA LYS A 137 -4.62 2.11 13.63
C LYS A 137 -5.79 2.11 12.64
N VAL A 138 -5.69 2.88 11.57
CA VAL A 138 -6.74 3.03 10.55
C VAL A 138 -6.32 2.47 9.19
N TYR A 139 -5.08 2.07 9.04
CA TYR A 139 -4.53 1.56 7.78
C TYR A 139 -5.10 0.18 7.42
N LYS A 140 -5.62 0.05 6.22
CA LYS A 140 -6.23 -1.18 5.70
C LYS A 140 -5.22 -2.15 5.05
N LYS A 141 -3.92 -1.92 5.23
CA LYS A 141 -2.83 -2.72 4.62
C LYS A 141 -2.89 -2.79 3.09
N ILE A 142 -3.31 -1.70 2.44
CA ILE A 142 -3.40 -1.56 0.99
C ILE A 142 -2.43 -0.46 0.54
N THR A 143 -1.57 -0.75 -0.42
CA THR A 143 -0.73 0.25 -1.10
C THR A 143 -1.13 0.37 -2.57
N PRO A 144 -1.15 1.56 -3.15
CA PRO A 144 -0.97 2.86 -2.50
C PRO A 144 -2.15 3.26 -1.61
N THR A 145 -1.91 4.02 -0.54
CA THR A 145 -2.96 4.69 0.23
C THR A 145 -2.51 6.12 0.55
N PHE A 146 -3.43 7.07 0.37
CA PHE A 146 -3.23 8.47 0.76
C PHE A 146 -4.03 8.76 2.02
N PHE A 147 -3.38 9.29 3.03
CA PHE A 147 -4.02 9.75 4.26
C PHE A 147 -4.03 11.26 4.30
N ILE A 148 -5.16 11.84 4.61
CA ILE A 148 -5.29 13.26 4.93
C ILE A 148 -5.26 13.41 6.44
N VAL A 149 -4.35 14.25 6.91
CA VAL A 149 -4.11 14.52 8.33
C VAL A 149 -4.17 16.02 8.55
N SER A 150 -4.78 16.43 9.63
CA SER A 150 -4.86 17.86 9.97
C SER A 150 -3.49 18.42 10.36
N LYS A 151 -3.34 19.73 10.36
CA LYS A 151 -2.13 20.41 10.85
C LYS A 151 -1.83 20.16 12.33
N GLU A 152 -2.78 19.60 13.09
CA GLU A 152 -2.61 19.14 14.47
C GLU A 152 -2.25 17.66 14.58
N GLY A 153 -2.05 16.95 13.45
CA GLY A 153 -1.71 15.52 13.44
C GLY A 153 -2.90 14.56 13.57
N LYS A 154 -4.14 15.05 13.44
CA LYS A 154 -5.33 14.20 13.56
C LYS A 154 -5.71 13.62 12.20
N PHE A 155 -5.98 12.32 12.17
CA PHE A 155 -6.53 11.64 10.99
C PHE A 155 -7.87 12.26 10.56
N ILE A 156 -8.01 12.56 9.27
CA ILE A 156 -9.25 13.08 8.67
C ILE A 156 -9.88 12.01 7.78
N LYS A 157 -9.15 11.55 6.76
CA LYS A 157 -9.69 10.62 5.77
C LYS A 157 -8.56 9.80 5.13
N GLN A 158 -8.88 8.64 4.57
CA GLN A 158 -7.96 7.84 3.77
C GLN A 158 -8.55 7.49 2.41
N TYR A 159 -7.69 7.38 1.43
CA TYR A 159 -8.01 7.04 0.04
C TYR A 159 -7.13 5.88 -0.40
N PRO A 160 -7.56 4.63 -0.16
CA PRO A 160 -6.80 3.45 -0.56
C PRO A 160 -6.93 3.21 -2.07
N GLY A 161 -5.86 2.69 -2.68
CA GLY A 161 -5.82 2.32 -4.08
C GLY A 161 -5.21 3.37 -5.00
N SER A 162 -5.08 2.99 -6.27
CA SER A 162 -4.58 3.86 -7.34
C SER A 162 -5.75 4.60 -7.99
N TRP A 163 -5.57 5.89 -8.22
CA TRP A 163 -6.59 6.80 -8.72
C TRP A 163 -6.24 7.29 -10.13
N THR A 164 -7.23 7.68 -10.91
CA THR A 164 -6.97 8.44 -12.12
C THR A 164 -6.54 9.86 -11.77
N LYS A 165 -5.89 10.56 -12.71
CA LYS A 165 -5.50 11.97 -12.48
C LYS A 165 -6.69 12.85 -12.11
N LYS A 166 -7.84 12.65 -12.78
CA LYS A 166 -9.06 13.41 -12.52
C LYS A 166 -9.59 13.16 -11.11
N ASP A 167 -9.74 11.88 -10.72
CA ASP A 167 -10.28 11.54 -9.42
C ASP A 167 -9.35 11.99 -8.27
N PHE A 168 -8.02 11.90 -8.50
CA PHE A 168 -7.06 12.37 -7.51
C PHE A 168 -7.06 13.89 -7.38
N ASP A 169 -7.27 14.61 -8.46
CA ASP A 169 -7.44 16.06 -8.45
C ASP A 169 -8.68 16.47 -7.65
N GLU A 170 -9.80 15.77 -7.84
CA GLU A 170 -11.02 15.96 -7.05
C GLU A 170 -10.80 15.65 -5.55
N ILE A 171 -10.05 14.58 -5.23
CA ILE A 171 -9.65 14.26 -3.85
C ILE A 171 -8.87 15.41 -3.22
N LEU A 172 -7.92 15.99 -3.95
CA LEU A 172 -7.15 17.13 -3.43
C LEU A 172 -8.06 18.34 -3.18
N GLU A 173 -8.95 18.67 -4.13
CA GLU A 173 -9.87 19.82 -3.98
C GLU A 173 -10.85 19.65 -2.82
N GLU A 174 -11.41 18.46 -2.63
CA GLU A 174 -12.35 18.16 -1.54
C GLU A 174 -11.74 18.43 -0.15
N ASN A 175 -10.43 18.30 -0.03
CA ASN A 175 -9.73 18.41 1.25
C ASN A 175 -8.95 19.74 1.43
N ILE A 176 -8.98 20.65 0.47
CA ILE A 176 -8.44 22.00 0.64
C ILE A 176 -9.41 22.80 1.53
N LYS A 177 -8.92 23.29 2.66
CA LYS A 177 -9.68 24.13 3.60
C LYS A 177 -9.00 25.47 3.78
#